data_f6085554aae323521927ac079e075074
#
_entry.id   f6085554aae323521927ac079e075074
#
_cell.length_a   1.000
_cell.length_b   1.000
_cell.length_c   1.000
_cell.angle_alpha   90.00
_cell.angle_beta   90.00
_cell.angle_gamma   90.00
#
_symmetry.space_group_name_H-M   'P 1'
#
loop_
_entity.id
_entity.type
_entity.pdbx_description
1 polymer ?
#
loop_
_entity_poly.entity_id
_entity_poly.type
_entity_poly.pdbx_seq_one_letter_code
_entity_poly.pdbx_strand_id
1 'polypeptide(L)'
;MVKQPGPMNNFPVKVQPKASRDQVVGYRDGVLQLRVTAPPDKGRANAAVVALLADALGVAKSRVRIVRGQSSRDKVLAVESLTPEDVRGILETGVD
;
A
#
# COMPACT_ATOMS: atom_id res chain seq x y z
N MET A 1 2.06 11.07 -26.22
CA MET A 1 2.67 11.30 -25.52
C MET A 1 2.76 10.56 -24.50
N VAL A 2 3.48 10.30 -23.97
CA VAL A 2 3.60 9.53 -23.05
C VAL A 2 3.46 10.06 -21.87
N LYS A 3 3.00 9.55 -21.06
CA LYS A 3 2.80 9.95 -19.95
C LYS A 3 3.57 9.39 -19.08
N GLN A 4 4.06 9.83 -18.22
CA GLN A 4 4.71 9.26 -17.32
C GLN A 4 4.03 8.96 -16.23
N PRO A 5 4.22 7.98 -15.61
CA PRO A 5 3.53 7.51 -14.48
C PRO A 5 3.87 8.33 -13.33
N GLY A 6 4.93 8.57 -13.06
CA GLY A 6 5.35 9.40 -12.01
C GLY A 6 4.45 9.61 -10.87
N PRO A 7 4.38 10.78 -10.37
CA PRO A 7 3.67 11.06 -9.14
C PRO A 7 2.18 10.86 -9.20
N MET A 8 1.62 10.84 -10.36
CA MET A 8 0.19 10.67 -10.42
C MET A 8 -0.27 9.30 -10.03
N ASN A 9 0.63 8.34 -10.01
CA ASN A 9 0.25 6.98 -9.64
C ASN A 9 0.69 6.61 -8.24
N ASN A 10 1.26 7.54 -7.51
CA ASN A 10 1.75 7.28 -6.17
C ASN A 10 0.73 7.69 -5.14
N PHE A 11 0.67 6.98 -4.03
CA PHE A 11 -0.27 7.34 -2.97
C PHE A 11 0.38 7.10 -1.61
N PRO A 12 0.02 7.91 -0.62
CA PRO A 12 0.62 7.79 0.70
C PRO A 12 0.00 6.67 1.53
N VAL A 13 0.83 6.00 2.28
CA VAL A 13 0.39 4.89 3.13
C VAL A 13 1.08 5.02 4.47
N LYS A 14 0.34 4.80 5.55
CA LYS A 14 0.93 4.76 6.88
C LYS A 14 0.84 3.34 7.41
N VAL A 15 1.95 2.81 7.89
CA VAL A 15 2.02 1.42 8.31
C VAL A 15 2.28 1.33 9.81
N GLN A 16 1.48 0.52 10.49
CA GLN A 16 1.70 0.23 11.90
C GLN A 16 2.29 -1.17 12.00
N PRO A 17 3.55 -1.32 12.37
CA PRO A 17 4.16 -2.65 12.49
C PRO A 17 3.83 -3.27 13.84
N LYS A 18 4.15 -4.52 14.01
CA LYS A 18 3.96 -5.25 15.27
C LYS A 18 2.51 -5.23 15.72
N ALA A 19 1.59 -5.21 14.78
CA ALA A 19 0.17 -5.25 15.11
C ALA A 19 -0.24 -6.70 15.37
N SER A 20 -1.42 -6.89 15.91
CA SER A 20 -1.90 -8.23 16.20
C SER A 20 -2.27 -9.01 14.95
N ARG A 21 -2.52 -8.32 13.86
CA ARG A 21 -2.80 -8.99 12.59
C ARG A 21 -2.58 -8.04 11.43
N ASP A 22 -2.43 -8.61 10.25
CA ASP A 22 -2.31 -7.82 9.03
C ASP A 22 -3.70 -7.34 8.64
N GLN A 23 -3.83 -6.08 8.35
CA GLN A 23 -5.15 -5.52 8.09
C GLN A 23 -5.08 -4.23 7.31
N VAL A 24 -5.96 -4.08 6.33
CA VAL A 24 -6.17 -2.80 5.67
C VAL A 24 -7.22 -2.09 6.52
N VAL A 25 -6.80 -1.02 7.20
CA VAL A 25 -7.69 -0.33 8.11
C VAL A 25 -8.63 0.60 7.38
N GLY A 26 -8.14 1.31 6.38
CA GLY A 26 -8.94 2.25 5.63
C GLY A 26 -8.20 3.55 5.45
N TYR A 27 -8.90 4.59 5.05
CA TYR A 27 -8.29 5.87 4.78
C TYR A 27 -8.54 6.88 5.90
N ARG A 28 -7.53 7.67 6.20
CA ARG A 28 -7.66 8.75 7.15
C ARG A 28 -6.97 9.96 6.55
N ASP A 29 -7.69 11.03 6.30
CA ASP A 29 -7.15 12.24 5.71
C ASP A 29 -6.40 11.97 4.40
N GLY A 30 -6.95 11.07 3.60
CA GLY A 30 -6.35 10.76 2.31
C GLY A 30 -5.17 9.81 2.36
N VAL A 31 -4.81 9.32 3.54
CA VAL A 31 -3.68 8.40 3.70
C VAL A 31 -4.20 7.02 4.04
N LEU A 32 -3.78 6.03 3.29
CA LEU A 32 -4.21 4.65 3.52
C LEU A 32 -3.51 4.11 4.77
N GLN A 33 -4.28 3.56 5.69
CA GLN A 33 -3.75 3.02 6.95
C GLN A 33 -3.68 1.52 6.87
N LEU A 34 -2.50 0.96 7.16
CA LEU A 34 -2.29 -0.48 7.15
C LEU A 34 -1.70 -0.93 8.48
N ARG A 35 -2.01 -2.16 8.88
CA ARG A 35 -1.37 -2.78 10.03
C ARG A 35 -0.72 -4.06 9.56
N VAL A 36 0.48 -4.33 10.04
CA VAL A 36 1.17 -5.57 9.72
C VAL A 36 1.75 -6.18 10.98
N THR A 37 1.78 -7.48 11.06
CA THR A 37 2.32 -8.18 12.23
C THR A 37 3.84 -8.15 12.22
N ALA A 38 4.44 -7.94 11.07
CA ALA A 38 5.89 -7.95 10.94
C ALA A 38 6.54 -6.85 11.76
N PRO A 39 7.75 -7.06 12.25
CA PRO A 39 8.46 -6.03 12.99
C PRO A 39 8.92 -4.91 12.03
N PRO A 40 9.29 -3.75 12.55
CA PRO A 40 9.68 -2.64 11.69
C PRO A 40 11.08 -2.81 11.09
N ASP A 41 11.42 -4.02 10.77
CA ASP A 41 12.62 -4.37 10.08
C ASP A 41 12.30 -4.16 8.63
N LYS A 42 13.04 -3.33 7.93
CA LYS A 42 12.64 -2.88 6.61
C LYS A 42 12.35 -4.01 5.63
N GLY A 43 13.06 -5.08 5.70
CA GLY A 43 12.80 -6.17 4.78
C GLY A 43 11.47 -6.84 5.05
N ARG A 44 11.17 -7.08 6.31
CA ARG A 44 9.96 -7.81 6.67
C ARG A 44 8.73 -6.95 6.57
N ALA A 45 8.79 -5.74 7.08
CA ALA A 45 7.62 -4.87 7.05
C ALA A 45 7.25 -4.52 5.61
N ASN A 46 8.23 -4.25 4.77
CA ASN A 46 7.97 -3.91 3.38
C ASN A 46 7.34 -5.09 2.64
N ALA A 47 7.84 -6.29 2.87
CA ALA A 47 7.28 -7.46 2.24
C ALA A 47 5.84 -7.68 2.70
N ALA A 48 5.57 -7.45 3.98
CA ALA A 48 4.23 -7.60 4.51
C ALA A 48 3.26 -6.59 3.91
N VAL A 49 3.71 -5.36 3.72
CA VAL A 49 2.89 -4.31 3.12
C VAL A 49 2.55 -4.67 1.67
N VAL A 50 3.53 -5.12 0.92
CA VAL A 50 3.32 -5.50 -0.47
C VAL A 50 2.33 -6.67 -0.54
N ALA A 51 2.53 -7.67 0.29
CA ALA A 51 1.65 -8.85 0.28
C ALA A 51 0.22 -8.48 0.66
N LEU A 52 0.08 -7.66 1.68
CA LEU A 52 -1.24 -7.26 2.15
C LEU A 52 -2.01 -6.48 1.08
N LEU A 53 -1.35 -5.51 0.46
CA LEU A 53 -2.00 -4.73 -0.57
C LEU A 53 -2.27 -5.54 -1.83
N ALA A 54 -1.35 -6.37 -2.24
CA ALA A 54 -1.56 -7.21 -3.43
C ALA A 54 -2.78 -8.10 -3.23
N ASP A 55 -2.88 -8.68 -2.05
CA ASP A 55 -4.02 -9.54 -1.75
C ASP A 55 -5.32 -8.75 -1.72
N ALA A 56 -5.33 -7.61 -1.06
CA ALA A 56 -6.54 -6.80 -0.95
C ALA A 56 -6.99 -6.26 -2.31
N LEU A 57 -6.06 -5.99 -3.20
CA LEU A 57 -6.39 -5.46 -4.52
C LEU A 57 -6.59 -6.56 -5.56
N GLY A 58 -6.22 -7.78 -5.23
CA GLY A 58 -6.36 -8.88 -6.18
C GLY A 58 -5.35 -8.82 -7.31
N VAL A 59 -4.15 -8.33 -7.05
CA VAL A 59 -3.11 -8.22 -8.06
C VAL A 59 -1.86 -8.97 -7.62
N ALA A 60 -0.97 -9.21 -8.54
CA ALA A 60 0.30 -9.87 -8.23
C ALA A 60 1.18 -8.96 -7.38
N LYS A 61 1.96 -9.53 -6.48
CA LYS A 61 2.86 -8.76 -5.63
C LYS A 61 3.83 -7.94 -6.46
N SER A 62 4.27 -8.44 -7.59
CA SER A 62 5.22 -7.74 -8.43
C SER A 62 4.67 -6.43 -8.99
N ARG A 63 3.38 -6.22 -8.91
CA ARG A 63 2.76 -4.99 -9.38
C ARG A 63 2.69 -3.92 -8.29
N VAL A 64 2.96 -4.29 -7.05
CA VAL A 64 2.92 -3.35 -5.93
C VAL A 64 4.35 -2.93 -5.61
N ARG A 65 4.59 -1.62 -5.53
CA ARG A 65 5.93 -1.14 -5.35
C ARG A 65 6.00 -0.09 -4.27
N ILE A 66 7.02 -0.12 -3.45
CA ILE A 66 7.26 0.93 -2.47
C ILE A 66 8.20 1.93 -3.12
N VAL A 67 7.70 3.11 -3.40
CA VAL A 67 8.43 4.14 -4.11
C VAL A 67 9.34 4.91 -3.17
N ARG A 68 8.88 5.12 -1.93
CA ARG A 68 9.63 5.92 -0.99
C ARG A 68 9.29 5.50 0.44
N GLY A 69 10.17 5.75 1.37
CA GLY A 69 9.90 5.46 2.78
C GLY A 69 10.16 4.01 3.16
N GLN A 70 11.14 3.38 2.54
CA GLN A 70 11.45 1.98 2.81
C GLN A 70 11.74 1.72 4.28
N SER A 71 12.30 2.70 4.97
CA SER A 71 12.63 2.54 6.38
C SER A 71 11.74 3.35 7.30
N SER A 72 10.60 3.79 6.80
CA SER A 72 9.72 4.67 7.55
C SER A 72 8.33 4.06 7.67
N ARG A 73 7.55 4.50 8.66
CA ARG A 73 6.16 4.11 8.75
C ARG A 73 5.33 4.85 7.72
N ASP A 74 5.82 6.00 7.27
CA ASP A 74 5.14 6.77 6.24
C ASP A 74 5.77 6.40 4.90
N LYS A 75 5.02 5.74 4.05
CA LYS A 75 5.52 5.23 2.79
C LYS A 75 4.72 5.79 1.63
N VAL A 76 5.31 5.75 0.46
CA VAL A 76 4.62 6.10 -0.76
C VAL A 76 4.67 4.87 -1.64
N LEU A 77 3.52 4.43 -2.07
CA LEU A 77 3.42 3.23 -2.87
C LEU A 77 2.81 3.52 -4.23
N ALA A 78 3.01 2.62 -5.16
CA ALA A 78 2.36 2.67 -6.47
C ALA A 78 2.00 1.26 -6.86
N VAL A 79 0.91 1.11 -7.60
CA VAL A 79 0.49 -0.18 -8.11
C VAL A 79 0.42 -0.07 -9.62
N GLU A 80 1.13 -0.95 -10.30
CA GLU A 80 1.18 -0.92 -11.75
C GLU A 80 -0.22 -1.07 -12.33
N SER A 81 -0.56 -0.20 -13.25
CA SER A 81 -1.85 -0.23 -13.94
C SER A 81 -3.05 0.25 -13.14
N LEU A 82 -2.83 0.72 -11.92
CA LEU A 82 -3.93 1.27 -11.13
C LEU A 82 -3.58 2.68 -10.69
N THR A 83 -4.54 3.58 -10.74
CA THR A 83 -4.37 4.93 -10.22
C THR A 83 -4.68 4.93 -8.73
N PRO A 84 -4.29 5.96 -7.99
CA PRO A 84 -4.70 6.05 -6.58
C PRO A 84 -6.20 5.98 -6.39
N GLU A 85 -6.97 6.56 -7.31
CA GLU A 85 -8.43 6.47 -7.23
C GLU A 85 -8.92 5.05 -7.42
N ASP A 86 -8.30 4.31 -8.33
CA ASP A 86 -8.65 2.91 -8.54
C ASP A 86 -8.40 2.11 -7.27
N VAL A 87 -7.24 2.33 -6.65
CA VAL A 87 -6.88 1.63 -5.42
C VAL A 87 -7.89 1.93 -4.33
N ARG A 88 -8.21 3.21 -4.16
CA ARG A 88 -9.15 3.61 -3.13
C ARG A 88 -10.54 3.02 -3.38
N GLY A 89 -10.98 3.04 -4.62
CA GLY A 89 -12.27 2.46 -4.96
C GLY A 89 -12.35 0.98 -4.63
N ILE A 90 -11.31 0.23 -4.95
CA ILE A 90 -11.29 -1.19 -4.64
C ILE A 90 -11.30 -1.42 -3.14
N LEU A 91 -10.47 -0.69 -2.40
CA LEU A 91 -10.36 -0.92 -0.97
C LEU A 91 -11.59 -0.45 -0.19
N GLU A 92 -12.24 0.57 -0.66
CA GLU A 92 -13.42 1.08 0.05
C GLU A 92 -14.69 0.35 -0.28
N THR A 93 -14.79 -0.22 -1.47
CA THR A 93 -16.01 -0.90 -1.82
C THR A 93 -15.86 -2.39 -1.95
N GLY A 94 -14.70 -2.88 -1.93
CA GLY A 94 -14.48 -4.28 -2.14
C GLY A 94 -14.80 -5.15 -1.02
N VAL A 95 -15.37 -4.67 -0.02
CA VAL A 95 -15.64 -5.44 1.01
C VAL A 95 -16.68 -6.24 0.89
N ASP A 96 -17.32 -6.37 0.48
CA ASP A 96 -18.28 -7.29 0.55
C ASP A 96 -18.58 -7.82 -0.14
#